data_188468c00de86d0bfbd599282b769989
#
_entry.id   188468c00de86d0bfbd599282b769989
#
_cell.length_a   1.000
_cell.length_b   1.000
_cell.length_c   1.000
_cell.angle_alpha   90.00
_cell.angle_beta   90.00
_cell.angle_gamma   90.00
#
_symmetry.space_group_name_H-M   'P 1'
#
loop_
_entity.id
_entity.type
_entity.pdbx_description
1 polymer ?
#
loop_
_entity_poly.entity_id
_entity_poly.type
_entity_poly.pdbx_seq_one_letter_code
_entity_poly.pdbx_strand_id
1 'polypeptide(L)'
;LMTAPAGLAVHDADFRMEFVSLGDDGLPLALAQHEALQLRPGGMVRVTGRGFQPGSRVHVWILQEPQLMGSLTVAADGTLDGKVRVPKDVAHGNHTLQANGTTLTGDERSISLGVVVGRESVVRARVYFDYLSTSLTKAGKRALHSMVLRVPGKDPLVTIVNGAVRADGAEPADRRRAKARAQSIRTYLRSVGLKGSIEVRNTARTRDATSLSRHALVSIVYVG
;
A
#
# COMPACT_ATOMS: atom_id res chain seq x y z
N LEU A 1 1.25 0.03 23.74
CA LEU A 1 0.81 -0.55 22.46
C LEU A 1 -0.21 0.40 21.87
N MET A 2 0.19 1.18 20.87
CA MET A 2 -0.76 1.94 20.06
C MET A 2 -1.43 0.94 19.11
N THR A 3 -2.72 0.72 19.27
CA THR A 3 -3.52 -0.02 18.29
C THR A 3 -3.55 0.77 16.98
N ALA A 4 -3.09 0.16 15.89
CA ALA A 4 -3.22 0.76 14.58
C ALA A 4 -4.72 1.01 14.29
N PRO A 5 -5.07 2.11 13.62
CA PRO A 5 -6.46 2.34 13.22
C PRO A 5 -6.94 1.18 12.36
N ALA A 6 -8.13 0.67 12.69
CA ALA A 6 -8.70 -0.53 12.06
C ALA A 6 -9.62 -0.23 10.88
N GLY A 7 -9.79 1.04 10.50
CA GLY A 7 -10.71 1.44 9.43
C GLY A 7 -10.38 2.81 8.85
N LEU A 8 -11.05 3.15 7.74
CA LEU A 8 -10.98 4.46 7.10
C LEU A 8 -12.32 5.15 7.20
N ALA A 9 -12.32 6.40 7.62
CA ALA A 9 -13.51 7.23 7.72
C ALA A 9 -13.38 8.48 6.83
N VAL A 10 -14.46 8.78 6.12
CA VAL A 10 -14.67 10.06 5.44
C VAL A 10 -15.78 10.79 6.17
N HIS A 11 -15.57 12.05 6.50
CA HIS A 11 -16.57 12.87 7.21
C HIS A 11 -16.58 14.30 6.69
N ASP A 12 -17.74 14.90 6.77
CA ASP A 12 -18.04 16.32 6.58
C ASP A 12 -19.01 16.71 7.69
N ALA A 13 -19.47 17.98 7.77
CA ALA A 13 -20.29 18.52 8.86
C ALA A 13 -21.46 17.59 9.25
N ASP A 14 -22.26 17.16 8.28
CA ASP A 14 -23.49 16.37 8.49
C ASP A 14 -23.40 14.94 7.94
N PHE A 15 -22.22 14.56 7.50
CA PHE A 15 -21.99 13.28 6.83
C PHE A 15 -20.80 12.54 7.46
N ARG A 16 -20.96 11.23 7.64
CA ARG A 16 -19.87 10.34 7.99
C ARG A 16 -20.07 9.00 7.31
N MET A 17 -19.01 8.44 6.80
CA MET A 17 -18.94 7.06 6.34
C MET A 17 -17.64 6.43 6.75
N GLU A 18 -17.71 5.20 7.26
CA GLU A 18 -16.54 4.45 7.73
C GLU A 18 -16.56 3.04 7.14
N PHE A 19 -15.38 2.57 6.75
CA PHE A 19 -15.14 1.25 6.19
C PHE A 19 -14.14 0.51 7.06
N VAL A 20 -14.49 -0.70 7.48
CA VAL A 20 -13.64 -1.58 8.29
C VAL A 20 -13.58 -2.94 7.62
N SER A 21 -12.40 -3.35 7.20
CA SER A 21 -12.18 -4.71 6.68
C SER A 21 -12.17 -5.71 7.82
N LEU A 22 -12.84 -6.84 7.66
CA LEU A 22 -12.96 -7.86 8.69
C LEU A 22 -12.16 -9.11 8.30
N GLY A 23 -11.48 -9.69 9.29
CA GLY A 23 -10.88 -11.02 9.20
C GLY A 23 -11.92 -12.13 9.22
N ASP A 24 -11.47 -13.38 9.03
CA ASP A 24 -12.33 -14.57 9.06
C ASP A 24 -12.96 -14.81 10.45
N ASP A 25 -12.32 -14.28 11.48
CA ASP A 25 -12.79 -14.25 12.88
C ASP A 25 -13.79 -13.11 13.15
N GLY A 26 -14.07 -12.27 12.16
CA GLY A 26 -14.95 -11.11 12.29
C GLY A 26 -14.32 -9.89 12.97
N LEU A 27 -13.05 -9.97 13.35
CA LEU A 27 -12.31 -8.85 13.94
C LEU A 27 -11.77 -7.91 12.85
N PRO A 28 -11.60 -6.62 13.16
CA PRO A 28 -11.02 -5.66 12.24
C PRO A 28 -9.60 -6.05 11.81
N LEU A 29 -9.32 -5.98 10.52
CA LEU A 29 -7.97 -6.10 10.00
C LEU A 29 -7.23 -4.77 10.17
N ALA A 30 -5.94 -4.84 10.45
CA ALA A 30 -5.09 -3.66 10.43
C ALA A 30 -5.05 -3.05 9.03
N LEU A 31 -4.86 -1.73 8.96
CA LEU A 31 -4.61 -1.07 7.69
C LEU A 31 -3.30 -1.56 7.07
N ALA A 32 -3.25 -1.56 5.75
CA ALA A 32 -2.05 -1.80 4.98
C ALA A 32 -0.99 -0.69 5.22
N GLN A 33 0.25 -0.91 4.79
CA GLN A 33 1.23 0.17 4.74
C GLN A 33 0.64 1.32 3.89
N HIS A 34 0.89 2.56 4.27
CA HIS A 34 0.27 3.77 3.68
C HIS A 34 -1.21 3.99 4.06
N GLU A 35 -1.65 3.41 5.18
CA GLU A 35 -3.00 3.64 5.73
C GLU A 35 -4.15 3.27 4.77
N ALA A 36 -3.91 2.38 3.81
CA ALA A 36 -4.95 1.88 2.92
C ALA A 36 -5.75 0.75 3.58
N LEU A 37 -7.03 0.65 3.26
CA LEU A 37 -7.87 -0.46 3.70
C LEU A 37 -7.43 -1.75 3.00
N GLN A 38 -7.08 -2.78 3.78
CA GLN A 38 -6.70 -4.09 3.24
C GLN A 38 -7.95 -4.96 3.08
N LEU A 39 -8.25 -5.38 1.87
CA LEU A 39 -9.36 -6.27 1.54
C LEU A 39 -8.85 -7.67 1.24
N ARG A 40 -9.67 -8.68 1.55
CA ARG A 40 -9.41 -10.07 1.15
C ARG A 40 -10.47 -10.53 0.15
N PRO A 41 -10.11 -11.19 -0.97
CA PRO A 41 -11.10 -11.82 -1.84
C PRO A 41 -12.04 -12.73 -1.07
N GLY A 42 -13.34 -12.53 -1.20
CA GLY A 42 -14.37 -13.24 -0.43
C GLY A 42 -14.58 -12.77 1.01
N GLY A 43 -13.73 -11.85 1.51
CA GLY A 43 -13.84 -11.28 2.85
C GLY A 43 -14.99 -10.29 2.99
N MET A 44 -15.20 -9.80 4.21
CA MET A 44 -16.26 -8.86 4.54
C MET A 44 -15.71 -7.47 4.89
N VAL A 45 -16.45 -6.45 4.48
CA VAL A 45 -16.22 -5.05 4.87
C VAL A 45 -17.45 -4.58 5.62
N ARG A 46 -17.27 -4.14 6.88
CA ARG A 46 -18.33 -3.42 7.58
C ARG A 46 -18.35 -1.99 7.10
N VAL A 47 -19.53 -1.49 6.81
CA VAL A 47 -19.76 -0.14 6.35
C VAL A 47 -20.76 0.51 7.30
N THR A 48 -20.35 1.59 7.94
CA THR A 48 -21.21 2.40 8.80
C THR A 48 -21.26 3.82 8.28
N GLY A 49 -22.36 4.51 8.55
CA GLY A 49 -22.49 5.90 8.08
C GLY A 49 -23.70 6.62 8.63
N ARG A 50 -23.77 7.93 8.36
CA ARG A 50 -24.91 8.78 8.66
C ARG A 50 -24.99 9.94 7.65
N GLY A 51 -26.13 10.59 7.57
CA GLY A 51 -26.35 11.71 6.64
C GLY A 51 -26.87 11.27 5.28
N PHE A 52 -27.46 10.08 5.22
CA PHE A 52 -28.13 9.55 4.04
C PHE A 52 -29.65 9.67 4.16
N GLN A 53 -30.33 9.68 3.03
CA GLN A 53 -31.79 9.70 2.96
C GLN A 53 -32.36 8.39 3.54
N PRO A 54 -33.25 8.45 4.55
CA PRO A 54 -33.93 7.29 5.10
C PRO A 54 -34.61 6.42 4.03
N GLY A 55 -34.46 5.11 4.13
CA GLY A 55 -35.01 4.15 3.19
C GLY A 55 -34.30 4.04 1.84
N SER A 56 -33.36 4.93 1.53
CA SER A 56 -32.54 4.84 0.32
C SER A 56 -31.55 3.68 0.39
N ARG A 57 -30.86 3.42 -0.72
CA ARG A 57 -29.81 2.41 -0.79
C ARG A 57 -28.45 3.02 -1.02
N VAL A 58 -27.45 2.49 -0.33
CA VAL A 58 -26.04 2.76 -0.59
C VAL A 58 -25.45 1.54 -1.29
N HIS A 59 -24.91 1.74 -2.48
CA HIS A 59 -24.25 0.72 -3.28
C HIS A 59 -22.74 0.81 -3.10
N VAL A 60 -22.09 -0.30 -2.79
CA VAL A 60 -20.64 -0.37 -2.59
C VAL A 60 -20.02 -1.20 -3.70
N TRP A 61 -19.06 -0.62 -4.39
CA TRP A 61 -18.39 -1.17 -5.56
C TRP A 61 -16.89 -1.30 -5.32
N ILE A 62 -16.27 -2.25 -5.99
CA ILE A 62 -14.83 -2.26 -6.24
C ILE A 62 -14.61 -1.97 -7.72
N LEU A 63 -13.71 -1.01 -8.01
CA LEU A 63 -13.48 -0.51 -9.37
C LEU A 63 -12.18 -1.08 -9.94
N GLN A 64 -11.88 -0.76 -11.19
CA GLN A 64 -10.98 -1.22 -12.24
C GLN A 64 -11.69 -2.21 -13.17
N GLU A 65 -12.14 -3.33 -12.67
CA GLU A 65 -13.20 -4.15 -13.26
C GLU A 65 -14.40 -4.00 -12.31
N PRO A 66 -15.38 -3.13 -12.63
CA PRO A 66 -16.41 -2.75 -11.68
C PRO A 66 -17.25 -3.94 -11.24
N GLN A 67 -17.22 -4.26 -9.94
CA GLN A 67 -18.02 -5.32 -9.33
C GLN A 67 -18.77 -4.77 -8.12
N LEU A 68 -20.05 -5.09 -8.03
CA LEU A 68 -20.88 -4.75 -6.87
C LEU A 68 -20.51 -5.64 -5.68
N MET A 69 -20.05 -5.03 -4.61
CA MET A 69 -19.79 -5.73 -3.34
C MET A 69 -21.07 -5.97 -2.53
N GLY A 70 -22.04 -5.08 -2.66
CA GLY A 70 -23.34 -5.17 -2.01
C GLY A 70 -24.08 -3.83 -1.97
N SER A 71 -25.33 -3.92 -1.51
CA SER A 71 -26.21 -2.76 -1.30
C SER A 71 -26.75 -2.80 0.10
N LEU A 72 -26.72 -1.66 0.78
CA LEU A 72 -27.18 -1.50 2.16
C LEU A 72 -28.34 -0.52 2.20
N THR A 73 -29.36 -0.80 3.01
CA THR A 73 -30.51 0.08 3.19
C THR A 73 -30.25 1.02 4.35
N VAL A 74 -30.51 2.31 4.13
CA VAL A 74 -30.42 3.36 5.15
C VAL A 74 -31.60 3.22 6.12
N ALA A 75 -31.32 3.25 7.41
CA ALA A 75 -32.33 3.18 8.45
C ALA A 75 -33.22 4.46 8.50
N ALA A 76 -34.33 4.39 9.22
CA ALA A 76 -35.28 5.49 9.32
C ALA A 76 -34.72 6.78 9.96
N ASP A 77 -33.62 6.63 10.73
CA ASP A 77 -32.89 7.73 11.35
C ASP A 77 -31.74 8.29 10.47
N GLY A 78 -31.63 7.85 9.24
CA GLY A 78 -30.57 8.27 8.31
C GLY A 78 -29.21 7.61 8.56
N THR A 79 -29.14 6.60 9.43
CA THR A 79 -27.91 5.83 9.69
C THR A 79 -27.79 4.62 8.77
N LEU A 80 -26.55 4.18 8.59
CA LEU A 80 -26.20 2.99 7.83
C LEU A 80 -25.27 2.11 8.69
N ASP A 81 -25.60 0.83 8.83
CA ASP A 81 -24.72 -0.19 9.39
C ASP A 81 -24.97 -1.52 8.69
N GLY A 82 -23.95 -2.04 8.05
CA GLY A 82 -24.07 -3.32 7.37
C GLY A 82 -22.73 -3.87 6.93
N LYS A 83 -22.78 -5.02 6.27
CA LYS A 83 -21.60 -5.70 5.74
C LYS A 83 -21.78 -5.96 4.25
N VAL A 84 -20.73 -5.72 3.48
CA VAL A 84 -20.64 -6.07 2.06
C VAL A 84 -19.52 -7.08 1.85
N ARG A 85 -19.62 -7.88 0.80
CA ARG A 85 -18.62 -8.91 0.50
C ARG A 85 -17.72 -8.50 -0.64
N VAL A 86 -16.41 -8.63 -0.43
CA VAL A 86 -15.42 -8.49 -1.53
C VAL A 86 -15.61 -9.68 -2.49
N PRO A 87 -15.78 -9.46 -3.79
CA PRO A 87 -15.87 -10.55 -4.76
C PRO A 87 -14.63 -11.46 -4.68
N LYS A 88 -14.82 -12.77 -4.94
CA LYS A 88 -13.73 -13.74 -4.79
C LYS A 88 -12.70 -13.68 -5.91
N ASP A 89 -13.09 -13.17 -7.05
CA ASP A 89 -12.34 -13.11 -8.30
C ASP A 89 -11.65 -11.74 -8.55
N VAL A 90 -11.76 -10.83 -7.57
CA VAL A 90 -11.02 -9.56 -7.65
C VAL A 90 -9.53 -9.82 -7.65
N ALA A 91 -8.84 -9.24 -8.62
CA ALA A 91 -7.39 -9.35 -8.74
C ALA A 91 -6.68 -8.75 -7.52
N HIS A 92 -5.53 -9.32 -7.16
CA HIS A 92 -4.69 -8.75 -6.11
C HIS A 92 -4.04 -7.45 -6.58
N GLY A 93 -3.92 -6.48 -5.70
CA GLY A 93 -3.27 -5.19 -5.99
C GLY A 93 -4.06 -3.98 -5.50
N ASN A 94 -3.74 -2.81 -6.05
CA ASN A 94 -4.43 -1.56 -5.75
C ASN A 94 -5.76 -1.49 -6.49
N HIS A 95 -6.80 -1.11 -5.77
CA HIS A 95 -8.14 -0.90 -6.28
C HIS A 95 -8.74 0.39 -5.72
N THR A 96 -9.89 0.77 -6.24
CA THR A 96 -10.73 1.82 -5.65
C THR A 96 -12.01 1.17 -5.14
N LEU A 97 -12.32 1.37 -3.87
CA LEU A 97 -13.63 1.10 -3.31
C LEU A 97 -14.47 2.36 -3.47
N GLN A 98 -15.68 2.24 -4.02
CA GLN A 98 -16.59 3.36 -4.18
C GLN A 98 -17.93 3.03 -3.52
N ALA A 99 -18.47 3.99 -2.78
CA ALA A 99 -19.81 3.93 -2.21
C ALA A 99 -20.67 5.06 -2.77
N ASN A 100 -21.84 4.74 -3.29
CA ASN A 100 -22.80 5.67 -3.88
C ASN A 100 -24.10 5.62 -3.09
N GLY A 101 -24.60 6.76 -2.67
CA GLY A 101 -25.84 6.88 -1.92
C GLY A 101 -26.50 8.24 -2.09
N THR A 102 -27.73 8.36 -1.63
CA THR A 102 -28.52 9.59 -1.69
C THR A 102 -28.39 10.36 -0.36
N THR A 103 -28.09 11.64 -0.43
CA THR A 103 -28.03 12.54 0.74
C THR A 103 -29.43 12.86 1.29
N LEU A 104 -29.49 13.51 2.45
CA LEU A 104 -30.75 13.99 3.02
C LEU A 104 -31.48 15.01 2.12
N THR A 105 -30.74 15.71 1.26
CA THR A 105 -31.30 16.68 0.28
C THR A 105 -31.78 16.03 -1.02
N GLY A 106 -31.56 14.72 -1.19
CA GLY A 106 -31.92 13.98 -2.39
C GLY A 106 -30.83 13.92 -3.48
N ASP A 107 -29.68 14.54 -3.23
CA ASP A 107 -28.56 14.53 -4.17
C ASP A 107 -27.79 13.20 -4.12
N GLU A 108 -27.20 12.80 -5.23
CA GLU A 108 -26.28 11.66 -5.24
C GLU A 108 -24.91 12.05 -4.66
N ARG A 109 -24.38 11.19 -3.80
CA ARG A 109 -23.03 11.31 -3.26
C ARG A 109 -22.23 10.07 -3.53
N SER A 110 -21.04 10.25 -4.10
CA SER A 110 -20.05 9.21 -4.33
C SER A 110 -18.82 9.43 -3.46
N ILE A 111 -18.36 8.37 -2.80
CA ILE A 111 -17.15 8.37 -1.99
C ILE A 111 -16.22 7.31 -2.54
N SER A 112 -14.98 7.69 -2.83
CA SER A 112 -13.97 6.80 -3.35
C SER A 112 -12.76 6.73 -2.43
N LEU A 113 -12.29 5.51 -2.14
CA LEU A 113 -11.13 5.22 -1.30
C LEU A 113 -10.16 4.30 -2.04
N GLY A 114 -8.87 4.60 -1.96
CA GLY A 114 -7.84 3.65 -2.37
C GLY A 114 -7.79 2.46 -1.40
N VAL A 115 -7.84 1.25 -1.92
CA VAL A 115 -7.79 0.01 -1.14
C VAL A 115 -6.78 -0.96 -1.75
N VAL A 116 -6.34 -1.92 -0.95
CA VAL A 116 -5.42 -2.99 -1.37
C VAL A 116 -6.13 -4.32 -1.23
N VAL A 117 -6.28 -5.06 -2.33
CA VAL A 117 -6.87 -6.41 -2.32
C VAL A 117 -5.76 -7.45 -2.22
N GLY A 118 -5.82 -8.32 -1.20
CA GLY A 118 -4.85 -9.38 -0.92
C GLY A 118 -4.04 -9.10 0.35
N ARG A 119 -3.02 -9.95 0.60
CA ARG A 119 -2.14 -9.80 1.76
C ARG A 119 -0.85 -9.09 1.37
N GLU A 120 -0.53 -8.02 2.06
CA GLU A 120 0.77 -7.38 1.87
C GLU A 120 1.92 -8.30 2.30
N SER A 121 2.92 -8.35 1.47
CA SER A 121 4.18 -9.03 1.70
C SER A 121 5.34 -8.10 1.43
N VAL A 122 6.42 -8.25 2.17
CA VAL A 122 7.62 -7.41 2.02
C VAL A 122 8.83 -8.28 1.80
N VAL A 123 9.54 -8.05 0.71
CA VAL A 123 10.86 -8.63 0.50
C VAL A 123 11.93 -7.55 0.65
N ARG A 124 12.98 -7.87 1.40
CA ARG A 124 14.09 -6.95 1.68
C ARG A 124 15.42 -7.57 1.28
N ALA A 125 16.34 -6.75 0.79
CA ALA A 125 17.72 -7.13 0.57
C ALA A 125 18.66 -5.98 0.92
N ARG A 126 19.87 -6.37 1.35
CA ARG A 126 21.01 -5.47 1.46
C ARG A 126 21.96 -5.76 0.31
N VAL A 127 22.20 -4.73 -0.52
CA VAL A 127 23.04 -4.83 -1.71
C VAL A 127 24.36 -4.14 -1.44
N TYR A 128 25.45 -4.90 -1.49
CA TYR A 128 26.80 -4.39 -1.24
C TYR A 128 27.49 -3.96 -2.54
N PHE A 129 28.35 -2.97 -2.42
CA PHE A 129 29.16 -2.41 -3.50
C PHE A 129 30.64 -2.53 -3.17
N ASP A 130 31.47 -2.60 -4.19
CA ASP A 130 32.92 -2.52 -4.01
C ASP A 130 33.34 -1.13 -3.52
N TYR A 131 34.56 -1.03 -3.01
CA TYR A 131 35.10 0.21 -2.47
C TYR A 131 35.06 1.32 -3.53
N LEU A 132 34.52 2.47 -3.14
CA LEU A 132 34.27 3.64 -4.00
C LEU A 132 33.39 3.38 -5.25
N SER A 133 32.97 2.16 -5.51
CA SER A 133 32.14 1.82 -6.66
C SER A 133 30.66 2.18 -6.45
N THR A 134 30.00 2.49 -7.55
CA THR A 134 28.55 2.65 -7.67
C THR A 134 27.95 1.57 -8.59
N SER A 135 28.78 0.70 -9.16
CA SER A 135 28.36 -0.37 -10.04
C SER A 135 27.91 -1.59 -9.23
N LEU A 136 26.82 -2.22 -9.68
CA LEU A 136 26.32 -3.44 -9.06
C LEU A 136 27.24 -4.62 -9.31
N THR A 137 27.60 -5.33 -8.23
CA THR A 137 28.30 -6.60 -8.30
C THR A 137 27.42 -7.71 -8.90
N LYS A 138 28.03 -8.80 -9.37
CA LYS A 138 27.29 -9.99 -9.83
C LYS A 138 26.37 -10.54 -8.72
N ALA A 139 26.82 -10.56 -7.46
CA ALA A 139 26.03 -10.99 -6.31
C ALA A 139 24.86 -10.05 -6.05
N GLY A 140 25.08 -8.73 -6.11
CA GLY A 140 24.03 -7.73 -5.97
C GLY A 140 22.95 -7.86 -7.05
N LYS A 141 23.33 -8.06 -8.30
CA LYS A 141 22.37 -8.31 -9.40
C LYS A 141 21.54 -9.57 -9.18
N ARG A 142 22.17 -10.68 -8.74
CA ARG A 142 21.44 -11.92 -8.43
C ARG A 142 20.44 -11.73 -7.29
N ALA A 143 20.84 -11.06 -6.21
CA ALA A 143 19.94 -10.78 -5.09
C ALA A 143 18.72 -9.96 -5.51
N LEU A 144 18.94 -8.88 -6.27
CA LEU A 144 17.87 -8.05 -6.79
C LEU A 144 16.93 -8.81 -7.74
N HIS A 145 17.50 -9.62 -8.64
CA HIS A 145 16.72 -10.45 -9.55
C HIS A 145 15.82 -11.44 -8.79
N SER A 146 16.38 -12.12 -7.79
CA SER A 146 15.63 -13.03 -6.92
C SER A 146 14.50 -12.35 -6.16
N MET A 147 14.70 -11.08 -5.73
CA MET A 147 13.61 -10.30 -5.13
C MET A 147 12.48 -10.05 -6.12
N VAL A 148 12.80 -9.63 -7.34
CA VAL A 148 11.80 -9.30 -8.37
C VAL A 148 10.99 -10.53 -8.78
N LEU A 149 11.59 -11.71 -8.79
CA LEU A 149 10.89 -12.98 -9.09
C LEU A 149 9.82 -13.34 -8.05
N ARG A 150 9.91 -12.80 -6.83
CA ARG A 150 8.90 -13.02 -5.78
C ARG A 150 7.69 -12.10 -5.88
N VAL A 151 7.77 -11.07 -6.73
CA VAL A 151 6.70 -10.08 -6.89
C VAL A 151 5.76 -10.54 -8.01
N PRO A 152 4.49 -10.85 -7.73
CA PRO A 152 3.51 -11.26 -8.74
C PRO A 152 3.42 -10.22 -9.86
N GLY A 153 3.42 -10.67 -11.12
CA GLY A 153 3.37 -9.77 -12.28
C GLY A 153 4.48 -8.72 -12.35
N LYS A 154 5.46 -8.76 -11.43
CA LYS A 154 6.49 -7.74 -11.21
C LYS A 154 5.92 -6.34 -10.96
N ASP A 155 4.73 -6.29 -10.37
CA ASP A 155 3.99 -5.05 -10.10
C ASP A 155 3.83 -4.84 -8.59
N PRO A 156 4.81 -4.19 -7.93
CA PRO A 156 4.77 -3.93 -6.50
C PRO A 156 3.86 -2.74 -6.18
N LEU A 157 3.32 -2.72 -4.96
CA LEU A 157 2.65 -1.54 -4.39
C LEU A 157 3.64 -0.37 -4.25
N VAL A 158 4.81 -0.66 -3.69
CA VAL A 158 5.88 0.32 -3.53
C VAL A 158 7.25 -0.35 -3.53
N THR A 159 8.23 0.33 -4.10
CA THR A 159 9.64 -0.06 -4.02
C THR A 159 10.46 1.10 -3.47
N ILE A 160 11.17 0.85 -2.38
CA ILE A 160 12.06 1.83 -1.76
C ILE A 160 13.50 1.33 -1.87
N VAL A 161 14.35 2.17 -2.44
CA VAL A 161 15.79 1.95 -2.51
C VAL A 161 16.49 3.01 -1.68
N ASN A 162 17.08 2.62 -0.56
CA ASN A 162 17.68 3.52 0.41
C ASN A 162 19.21 3.35 0.44
N GLY A 163 19.92 4.32 -0.11
CA GLY A 163 21.39 4.35 -0.06
C GLY A 163 21.89 4.63 1.35
N ALA A 164 22.82 3.80 1.83
CA ALA A 164 23.42 3.97 3.15
C ALA A 164 24.55 5.02 3.14
N VAL A 165 24.51 5.90 4.16
CA VAL A 165 25.57 6.87 4.47
C VAL A 165 26.06 6.66 5.91
N ARG A 166 27.26 7.17 6.22
CA ARG A 166 27.80 7.13 7.60
C ARG A 166 26.92 8.02 8.52
N ALA A 167 26.74 7.58 9.77
CA ALA A 167 25.98 8.31 10.74
C ALA A 167 26.68 9.60 11.17
N ASP A 168 28.00 9.56 11.28
CA ASP A 168 28.82 10.64 11.78
C ASP A 168 29.42 11.44 10.62
N GLY A 169 28.76 12.57 10.30
CA GLY A 169 29.32 13.57 9.38
C GLY A 169 29.59 13.04 7.97
N ALA A 170 28.62 12.41 7.32
CA ALA A 170 28.82 11.96 5.94
C ALA A 170 29.24 13.12 5.03
N GLU A 171 30.42 13.01 4.46
CA GLU A 171 30.96 13.94 3.49
C GLU A 171 30.00 14.11 2.29
N PRO A 172 29.93 15.27 1.65
CA PRO A 172 29.09 15.45 0.45
C PRO A 172 29.37 14.40 -0.64
N ALA A 173 30.60 13.92 -0.76
CA ALA A 173 30.99 12.87 -1.68
C ALA A 173 30.33 11.52 -1.33
N ASP A 174 30.22 11.18 -0.04
CA ASP A 174 29.56 9.95 0.42
C ASP A 174 28.06 9.97 0.16
N ARG A 175 27.41 11.10 0.39
CA ARG A 175 25.99 11.28 0.06
C ARG A 175 25.74 11.14 -1.43
N ARG A 176 26.58 11.74 -2.27
CA ARG A 176 26.49 11.59 -3.74
C ARG A 176 26.66 10.14 -4.15
N ARG A 177 27.63 9.43 -3.57
CA ARG A 177 27.89 8.01 -3.84
C ARG A 177 26.72 7.12 -3.40
N ALA A 178 26.15 7.34 -2.23
CA ALA A 178 24.98 6.62 -1.75
C ALA A 178 23.78 6.81 -2.69
N LYS A 179 23.53 8.04 -3.14
CA LYS A 179 22.50 8.36 -4.13
C LYS A 179 22.75 7.66 -5.46
N ALA A 180 24.00 7.68 -5.96
CA ALA A 180 24.37 7.02 -7.20
C ALA A 180 24.22 5.49 -7.13
N ARG A 181 24.57 4.86 -6.00
CA ARG A 181 24.32 3.43 -5.75
C ARG A 181 22.84 3.09 -5.78
N ALA A 182 22.01 3.87 -5.10
CA ALA A 182 20.57 3.68 -5.12
C ALA A 182 19.99 3.86 -6.54
N GLN A 183 20.53 4.80 -7.30
CA GLN A 183 20.13 4.99 -8.71
C GLN A 183 20.54 3.80 -9.60
N SER A 184 21.71 3.22 -9.40
CA SER A 184 22.15 2.01 -10.12
C SER A 184 21.24 0.82 -9.84
N ILE A 185 20.77 0.67 -8.59
CA ILE A 185 19.77 -0.33 -8.23
C ILE A 185 18.44 -0.07 -8.95
N ARG A 186 17.95 1.16 -8.91
CA ARG A 186 16.71 1.56 -9.60
C ARG A 186 16.79 1.21 -11.09
N THR A 187 17.86 1.58 -11.76
CA THR A 187 18.08 1.27 -13.18
C THR A 187 18.05 -0.23 -13.44
N TYR A 188 18.71 -1.02 -12.60
CA TYR A 188 18.72 -2.47 -12.73
C TYR A 188 17.35 -3.09 -12.48
N LEU A 189 16.62 -2.67 -11.44
CA LEU A 189 15.26 -3.17 -11.17
C LEU A 189 14.33 -2.92 -12.37
N ARG A 190 14.46 -1.76 -13.02
CA ARG A 190 13.73 -1.47 -14.27
C ARG A 190 14.13 -2.39 -15.41
N SER A 191 15.42 -2.65 -15.58
CA SER A 191 15.91 -3.52 -16.67
C SER A 191 15.46 -4.97 -16.53
N VAL A 192 15.16 -5.44 -15.31
CA VAL A 192 14.62 -6.79 -15.06
C VAL A 192 13.08 -6.82 -15.02
N GLY A 193 12.44 -5.71 -15.39
CA GLY A 193 11.01 -5.60 -15.63
C GLY A 193 10.17 -5.26 -14.41
N LEU A 194 10.74 -4.76 -13.31
CA LEU A 194 9.94 -4.27 -12.18
C LEU A 194 9.15 -3.03 -12.58
N LYS A 195 7.85 -3.09 -12.43
CA LYS A 195 6.88 -2.01 -12.73
C LYS A 195 6.70 -1.06 -11.53
N GLY A 196 5.72 -0.18 -11.60
CA GLY A 196 5.34 0.73 -10.52
C GLY A 196 6.38 1.81 -10.20
N SER A 197 6.22 2.54 -9.13
CA SER A 197 7.15 3.58 -8.69
C SER A 197 8.34 2.99 -7.93
N ILE A 198 9.53 3.54 -8.14
CA ILE A 198 10.73 3.21 -7.35
C ILE A 198 11.23 4.48 -6.71
N GLU A 199 11.05 4.57 -5.41
CA GLU A 199 11.50 5.69 -4.61
C GLU A 199 12.97 5.51 -4.20
N VAL A 200 13.80 6.51 -4.50
CA VAL A 200 15.20 6.52 -4.11
C VAL A 200 15.40 7.45 -2.94
N ARG A 201 15.90 6.91 -1.83
CA ARG A 201 16.23 7.64 -0.60
C ARG A 201 17.72 7.48 -0.30
N ASN A 202 18.28 8.36 0.53
CA ASN A 202 19.66 8.30 1.03
C ASN A 202 19.72 8.57 2.53
N THR A 203 18.76 8.04 3.26
CA THR A 203 18.56 8.27 4.70
C THR A 203 19.04 7.12 5.58
N ALA A 204 19.44 5.97 5.02
CA ALA A 204 19.98 4.88 5.81
C ALA A 204 21.32 5.30 6.42
N ARG A 205 21.40 5.30 7.75
CA ARG A 205 22.60 5.64 8.50
C ARG A 205 23.25 4.36 9.04
N THR A 206 24.57 4.28 8.99
CA THR A 206 25.32 3.19 9.62
C THR A 206 26.36 3.78 10.57
N ARG A 207 26.51 3.14 11.74
CA ARG A 207 27.54 3.53 12.72
C ARG A 207 28.95 3.07 12.37
N ASP A 208 29.07 2.03 11.54
CA ASP A 208 30.36 1.45 11.16
C ASP A 208 30.95 2.14 9.93
N ALA A 209 32.23 2.51 10.06
CA ALA A 209 32.97 3.18 9.02
C ALA A 209 33.46 2.25 7.88
N THR A 210 33.34 0.92 8.04
CA THR A 210 34.04 -0.06 7.19
C THR A 210 33.17 -0.59 6.03
N SER A 211 32.71 -1.83 6.13
CA SER A 211 31.96 -2.50 5.04
C SER A 211 30.50 -2.09 4.97
N LEU A 212 29.91 -1.67 6.10
CA LEU A 212 28.48 -1.39 6.23
C LEU A 212 28.05 -0.10 5.55
N SER A 213 28.95 0.87 5.36
CA SER A 213 28.66 2.09 4.58
C SER A 213 28.62 1.88 3.06
N ARG A 214 28.98 0.65 2.59
CA ARG A 214 29.07 0.33 1.15
C ARG A 214 27.86 -0.45 0.66
N HIS A 215 26.67 -0.19 1.22
CA HIS A 215 25.46 -0.90 0.81
C HIS A 215 24.30 0.04 0.51
N ALA A 216 23.26 -0.52 -0.07
CA ALA A 216 21.92 0.06 -0.10
C ALA A 216 20.91 -0.98 0.38
N LEU A 217 19.87 -0.49 1.04
CA LEU A 217 18.72 -1.31 1.46
C LEU A 217 17.63 -1.21 0.40
N VAL A 218 17.10 -2.34 0.00
CA VAL A 218 15.97 -2.42 -0.93
C VAL A 218 14.81 -3.08 -0.21
N SER A 219 13.64 -2.46 -0.29
CA SER A 219 12.39 -3.00 0.20
C SER A 219 11.37 -2.96 -0.94
N ILE A 220 10.76 -4.09 -1.24
CA ILE A 220 9.67 -4.19 -2.21
C ILE A 220 8.45 -4.69 -1.44
N VAL A 221 7.39 -3.90 -1.43
CA VAL A 221 6.08 -4.24 -0.87
C VAL A 221 5.18 -4.65 -2.01
N TYR A 222 4.56 -5.79 -1.91
CA TYR A 222 3.66 -6.34 -2.93
C TYR A 222 2.51 -7.08 -2.28
N VAL A 223 1.50 -7.39 -3.07
CA VAL A 223 0.35 -8.19 -2.65
C VAL A 223 0.49 -9.58 -3.27
N GLY A 224 0.29 -10.59 -2.45
CA GLY A 224 0.29 -12.00 -2.85
C GLY A 224 -0.89 -12.75 -2.26
#